data_0041865e2395c5c74be0f92d99cc1b27
#
_entry.id   0041865e2395c5c74be0f92d99cc1b27
#
_cell.length_a   1.000
_cell.length_b   1.000
_cell.length_c   1.000
_cell.angle_alpha   90.00
_cell.angle_beta   90.00
_cell.angle_gamma   90.00
#
_symmetry.space_group_name_H-M   'P 1'
#
loop_
_entity.id
_entity.type
_entity.pdbx_description
1 polymer ?
#
loop_
_entity_poly.entity_id
_entity_poly.type
_entity_poly.pdbx_seq_one_letter_code
_entity_poly.pdbx_strand_id
1 'polypeptide(L)'
;MGKFEVKKVKTGIKFNLKAGNGEIIATSEVYSSEKSCLNGIESVRKNCVADIEDQTVEGFEKLKNPKFEIYVDKAGEFRFRLKAKNGETIVASEGYKAKASCKKGIESVKKNAPEAAVVNAE
;
A
#
# COMPACT_ATOMS: atom_id res chain seq x y z
N MET A 1 -12.69 -3.93 11.27
CA MET A 1 -12.67 -3.26 9.98
C MET A 1 -11.56 -2.27 9.88
N GLY A 2 -10.96 -2.16 8.70
CA GLY A 2 -9.87 -1.23 8.49
C GLY A 2 -10.33 0.20 8.27
N LYS A 3 -9.37 1.09 8.19
CA LYS A 3 -9.64 2.50 7.89
C LYS A 3 -8.46 3.12 7.15
N PHE A 4 -8.77 4.14 6.35
CA PHE A 4 -7.75 5.01 5.77
C PHE A 4 -7.66 6.24 6.67
N GLU A 5 -6.50 6.44 7.27
CA GLU A 5 -6.28 7.58 8.15
C GLU A 5 -5.51 8.65 7.39
N VAL A 6 -6.17 9.80 7.17
CA VAL A 6 -5.56 10.94 6.48
C VAL A 6 -4.85 11.80 7.51
N LYS A 7 -3.60 12.14 7.24
CA LYS A 7 -2.75 12.81 8.20
C LYS A 7 -1.97 13.94 7.53
N LYS A 8 -1.99 15.11 8.15
CA LYS A 8 -1.16 16.22 7.70
C LYS A 8 0.27 16.00 8.19
N VAL A 9 1.23 16.21 7.31
CA VAL A 9 2.64 16.13 7.66
C VAL A 9 3.30 17.46 7.23
N LYS A 10 4.56 17.62 7.61
CA LYS A 10 5.27 18.89 7.40
C LYS A 10 5.26 19.34 5.94
N THR A 11 5.33 18.42 5.00
CA THR A 11 5.47 18.71 3.58
C THR A 11 4.19 18.47 2.77
N GLY A 12 3.08 18.12 3.43
CA GLY A 12 1.84 17.87 2.72
C GLY A 12 0.88 16.99 3.49
N ILE A 13 0.19 16.12 2.78
CA ILE A 13 -0.84 15.25 3.35
C ILE A 13 -0.57 13.82 2.86
N LYS A 14 -0.70 12.85 3.76
CA LYS A 14 -0.58 11.44 3.38
C LYS A 14 -1.67 10.63 4.07
N PHE A 15 -1.82 9.37 3.66
CA PHE A 15 -2.73 8.47 4.36
C PHE A 15 -2.04 7.17 4.71
N ASN A 16 -2.54 6.54 5.75
CA ASN A 16 -2.14 5.20 6.14
C ASN A 16 -3.37 4.30 6.02
N LEU A 17 -3.17 3.09 5.54
CA LEU A 17 -4.24 2.08 5.60
C LEU A 17 -3.97 1.26 6.85
N LYS A 18 -4.94 1.27 7.76
CA LYS A 18 -4.87 0.53 9.02
C LYS A 18 -5.82 -0.65 9.01
N ALA A 19 -5.39 -1.74 9.62
CA ALA A 19 -6.24 -2.91 9.82
C ALA A 19 -7.17 -2.67 11.01
N GLY A 20 -8.11 -3.59 11.21
CA GLY A 20 -9.07 -3.48 12.32
C GLY A 20 -8.43 -3.44 13.69
N ASN A 21 -7.23 -4.01 13.84
CA ASN A 21 -6.48 -3.98 15.11
C ASN A 21 -5.67 -2.70 15.31
N GLY A 22 -5.76 -1.75 14.38
CA GLY A 22 -5.05 -0.48 14.46
C GLY A 22 -3.64 -0.48 13.89
N GLU A 23 -3.15 -1.61 13.40
CA GLU A 23 -1.82 -1.67 12.81
C GLU A 23 -1.80 -1.06 11.42
N ILE A 24 -0.72 -0.34 11.11
CA ILE A 24 -0.53 0.25 9.78
C ILE A 24 -0.10 -0.86 8.81
N ILE A 25 -0.92 -1.05 7.76
CA ILE A 25 -0.61 -2.05 6.74
C ILE A 25 0.26 -1.44 5.65
N ALA A 26 -0.06 -0.22 5.25
CA ALA A 26 0.64 0.45 4.15
C ALA A 26 0.49 1.95 4.29
N THR A 27 1.47 2.68 3.75
CA THR A 27 1.54 4.15 3.82
C THR A 27 1.64 4.71 2.41
N SER A 28 0.96 5.83 2.17
CA SER A 28 1.01 6.50 0.87
C SER A 28 2.22 7.43 0.76
N GLU A 29 2.43 7.92 -0.45
CA GLU A 29 3.31 9.06 -0.71
C GLU A 29 2.69 10.32 -0.09
N VAL A 30 3.46 11.39 0.00
CA VAL A 30 2.96 12.68 0.48
C VAL A 30 2.35 13.44 -0.70
N TYR A 31 1.12 13.88 -0.53
CA TYR A 31 0.38 14.63 -1.56
C TYR A 31 0.38 16.12 -1.22
N SER A 32 0.29 16.95 -2.25
CA SER A 32 0.29 18.41 -2.06
C SER A 32 -1.08 18.95 -1.65
N SER A 33 -2.15 18.18 -1.82
CA SER A 33 -3.50 18.62 -1.48
C SER A 33 -4.34 17.46 -0.93
N GLU A 34 -5.38 17.83 -0.19
CA GLU A 34 -6.32 16.83 0.34
C GLU A 34 -7.02 16.08 -0.79
N LYS A 35 -7.38 16.81 -1.85
CA LYS A 35 -8.05 16.19 -3.01
C LYS A 35 -7.18 15.10 -3.63
N SER A 36 -5.90 15.37 -3.82
CA SER A 36 -4.97 14.38 -4.38
C SER A 36 -4.83 13.18 -3.45
N CYS A 37 -4.79 13.43 -2.15
CA CYS A 37 -4.71 12.36 -1.14
C CYS A 37 -5.94 11.46 -1.22
N LEU A 38 -7.14 12.05 -1.30
CA LEU A 38 -8.37 11.29 -1.40
C LEU A 38 -8.44 10.48 -2.71
N ASN A 39 -7.91 11.05 -3.79
CA ASN A 39 -7.81 10.33 -5.07
C ASN A 39 -6.88 9.12 -4.92
N GLY A 40 -5.80 9.26 -4.16
CA GLY A 40 -4.90 8.15 -3.86
C GLY A 40 -5.61 7.03 -3.11
N ILE A 41 -6.46 7.37 -2.15
CA ILE A 41 -7.25 6.38 -1.42
C ILE A 41 -8.17 5.61 -2.36
N GLU A 42 -8.87 6.32 -3.26
CA GLU A 42 -9.73 5.66 -4.24
C GLU A 42 -8.93 4.77 -5.18
N SER A 43 -7.70 5.17 -5.49
CA SER A 43 -6.80 4.36 -6.30
C SER A 43 -6.46 3.04 -5.61
N VAL A 44 -6.25 3.06 -4.29
CA VAL A 44 -6.01 1.82 -3.53
C VAL A 44 -7.23 0.93 -3.61
N ARG A 45 -8.42 1.49 -3.38
CA ARG A 45 -9.66 0.72 -3.44
C ARG A 45 -9.84 0.05 -4.79
N LYS A 46 -9.55 0.79 -5.85
CA LYS A 46 -9.72 0.30 -7.20
C LYS A 46 -8.70 -0.76 -7.58
N ASN A 47 -7.46 -0.59 -7.14
CA ASN A 47 -6.35 -1.42 -7.60
C ASN A 47 -5.96 -2.55 -6.63
N CYS A 48 -6.56 -2.61 -5.45
CA CYS A 48 -6.19 -3.62 -4.46
C CYS A 48 -6.50 -5.06 -4.86
N VAL A 49 -7.19 -5.25 -5.98
CA VAL A 49 -7.47 -6.59 -6.54
C VAL A 49 -6.36 -7.08 -7.47
N ALA A 50 -5.32 -6.27 -7.66
CA ALA A 50 -4.24 -6.58 -8.61
C ALA A 50 -3.43 -7.80 -8.22
N ASP A 51 -2.82 -8.43 -9.21
CA ASP A 51 -1.95 -9.59 -9.01
C ASP A 51 -0.62 -9.19 -8.40
N ILE A 52 0.10 -10.17 -7.89
CA ILE A 52 1.39 -9.96 -7.21
C ILE A 52 2.54 -10.34 -8.14
N GLU A 53 3.48 -9.40 -8.31
CA GLU A 53 4.74 -9.66 -8.99
C GLU A 53 5.81 -9.85 -7.91
N ASP A 54 6.29 -11.07 -7.74
CA ASP A 54 7.28 -11.38 -6.71
C ASP A 54 8.68 -11.24 -7.30
N GLN A 55 9.28 -10.08 -7.08
CA GLN A 55 10.60 -9.75 -7.61
C GLN A 55 11.74 -10.42 -6.86
N THR A 56 11.42 -11.17 -5.80
CA THR A 56 12.43 -11.89 -5.02
C THR A 56 12.73 -13.28 -5.59
N VAL A 57 11.96 -13.71 -6.58
CA VAL A 57 12.13 -15.00 -7.24
C VAL A 57 12.97 -14.80 -8.49
N GLU A 58 14.02 -15.61 -8.67
CA GLU A 58 14.84 -15.54 -9.86
C GLU A 58 14.00 -15.85 -11.10
N GLY A 59 14.13 -15.02 -12.13
CA GLY A 59 13.38 -15.19 -13.37
C GLY A 59 11.90 -14.85 -13.24
N PHE A 60 11.53 -14.03 -12.26
CA PHE A 60 10.12 -13.68 -12.06
C PHE A 60 9.49 -13.09 -13.32
N GLU A 61 8.19 -13.32 -13.47
CA GLU A 61 7.43 -12.77 -14.58
C GLU A 61 7.06 -11.32 -14.29
N LYS A 62 7.39 -10.43 -15.22
CA LYS A 62 7.06 -9.02 -15.08
C LYS A 62 5.62 -8.80 -15.51
N LEU A 63 4.79 -8.33 -14.58
CA LEU A 63 3.37 -8.09 -14.83
C LEU A 63 3.14 -6.67 -15.32
N LYS A 64 1.97 -6.45 -15.91
CA LYS A 64 1.53 -5.12 -16.28
C LYS A 64 0.88 -4.43 -15.08
N ASN A 65 0.95 -3.10 -15.05
CA ASN A 65 0.25 -2.32 -14.03
C ASN A 65 -1.26 -2.37 -14.26
N PRO A 66 -2.10 -2.30 -13.23
CA PRO A 66 -1.72 -2.21 -11.83
C PRO A 66 -1.25 -3.56 -11.29
N LYS A 67 -0.39 -3.51 -10.26
CA LYS A 67 0.14 -4.73 -9.66
C LYS A 67 0.68 -4.45 -8.27
N PHE A 68 0.77 -5.51 -7.44
CA PHE A 68 1.57 -5.46 -6.22
C PHE A 68 2.96 -5.97 -6.59
N GLU A 69 3.99 -5.31 -6.07
CA GLU A 69 5.37 -5.79 -6.23
C GLU A 69 5.92 -6.17 -4.86
N ILE A 70 6.51 -7.36 -4.75
CA ILE A 70 7.24 -7.77 -3.56
C ILE A 70 8.72 -7.66 -3.90
N TYR A 71 9.48 -6.97 -3.05
CA TYR A 71 10.91 -6.79 -3.27
C TYR A 71 11.65 -6.82 -1.94
N VAL A 72 12.99 -6.93 -2.01
CA VAL A 72 13.84 -6.93 -0.82
C VAL A 72 14.50 -5.56 -0.75
N ASP A 73 14.44 -4.92 0.42
CA ASP A 73 15.06 -3.60 0.61
C ASP A 73 16.54 -3.73 0.97
N LYS A 74 17.19 -2.59 1.19
CA LYS A 74 18.63 -2.57 1.49
C LYS A 74 18.99 -3.28 2.79
N ALA A 75 18.04 -3.36 3.72
CA ALA A 75 18.24 -4.05 4.99
C ALA A 75 17.99 -5.55 4.90
N GLY A 76 17.61 -6.05 3.72
CA GLY A 76 17.33 -7.46 3.51
C GLY A 76 15.91 -7.86 3.93
N GLU A 77 15.03 -6.90 4.15
CA GLU A 77 13.66 -7.18 4.55
C GLU A 77 12.72 -7.16 3.35
N PHE A 78 11.64 -7.93 3.43
CA PHE A 78 10.65 -8.01 2.37
C PHE A 78 9.66 -6.85 2.50
N ARG A 79 9.39 -6.17 1.41
CA ARG A 79 8.41 -5.08 1.34
C ARG A 79 7.50 -5.29 0.15
N PHE A 80 6.31 -4.70 0.22
CA PHE A 80 5.45 -4.66 -0.95
C PHE A 80 5.06 -3.22 -1.25
N ARG A 81 4.68 -3.01 -2.51
CA ARG A 81 4.11 -1.73 -2.93
C ARG A 81 3.02 -2.02 -3.95
N LEU A 82 2.02 -1.15 -3.99
CA LEU A 82 0.93 -1.25 -4.96
C LEU A 82 1.15 -0.18 -6.01
N LYS A 83 1.24 -0.61 -7.26
CA LYS A 83 1.42 0.28 -8.41
C LYS A 83 0.07 0.52 -9.09
N ALA A 84 -0.19 1.78 -9.43
CA ALA A 84 -1.37 2.14 -10.20
C ALA A 84 -1.15 1.84 -11.68
N LYS A 85 -2.20 1.99 -12.46
CA LYS A 85 -2.16 1.74 -13.89
C LYS A 85 -1.09 2.57 -14.61
N ASN A 86 -0.84 3.79 -14.13
CA ASN A 86 0.18 4.68 -14.71
C ASN A 86 1.60 4.38 -14.21
N GLY A 87 1.76 3.36 -13.38
CA GLY A 87 3.08 2.97 -12.87
C GLY A 87 3.51 3.68 -11.59
N GLU A 88 2.69 4.59 -11.07
CA GLU A 88 3.04 5.28 -9.83
C GLU A 88 2.76 4.42 -8.62
N THR A 89 3.63 4.51 -7.60
CA THR A 89 3.42 3.80 -6.33
C THR A 89 2.35 4.52 -5.53
N ILE A 90 1.27 3.79 -5.20
CA ILE A 90 0.16 4.35 -4.42
C ILE A 90 0.44 4.22 -2.93
N VAL A 91 0.82 3.02 -2.50
CA VAL A 91 1.16 2.72 -1.10
C VAL A 91 2.31 1.74 -1.06
N ALA A 92 3.05 1.76 0.05
CA ALA A 92 4.15 0.83 0.29
C ALA A 92 4.08 0.37 1.74
N SER A 93 4.56 -0.85 1.99
CA SER A 93 4.57 -1.42 3.33
C SER A 93 5.86 -1.12 4.07
N GLU A 94 5.88 -1.45 5.36
CA GLU A 94 7.10 -1.53 6.14
C GLU A 94 7.84 -2.81 5.79
N GLY A 95 9.06 -2.98 6.30
CA GLY A 95 9.85 -4.18 6.07
C GLY A 95 9.38 -5.34 6.92
N TYR A 96 9.29 -6.51 6.31
CA TYR A 96 8.96 -7.76 7.01
C TYR A 96 10.17 -8.68 6.97
N LYS A 97 10.40 -9.41 8.04
CA LYS A 97 11.52 -10.35 8.10
C LYS A 97 11.28 -11.61 7.28
N ALA A 98 10.01 -11.97 7.07
CA ALA A 98 9.64 -13.15 6.30
C ALA A 98 8.75 -12.78 5.14
N LYS A 99 8.95 -13.44 3.99
CA LYS A 99 8.11 -13.21 2.80
C LYS A 99 6.65 -13.58 3.07
N ALA A 100 6.40 -14.61 3.86
CA ALA A 100 5.04 -15.00 4.21
C ALA A 100 4.30 -13.88 4.93
N SER A 101 5.00 -13.14 5.81
CA SER A 101 4.40 -11.99 6.51
C SER A 101 4.08 -10.87 5.53
N CYS A 102 4.98 -10.64 4.56
CA CYS A 102 4.76 -9.63 3.52
C CYS A 102 3.51 -9.97 2.69
N LYS A 103 3.35 -11.23 2.31
CA LYS A 103 2.17 -11.68 1.56
C LYS A 103 0.90 -11.52 2.37
N LYS A 104 0.96 -11.76 3.69
CA LYS A 104 -0.20 -11.53 4.57
C LYS A 104 -0.55 -10.06 4.61
N GLY A 105 0.44 -9.17 4.54
CA GLY A 105 0.20 -7.74 4.45
C GLY A 105 -0.56 -7.36 3.20
N ILE A 106 -0.21 -7.95 2.06
CA ILE A 106 -0.93 -7.72 0.80
C ILE A 106 -2.37 -8.22 0.93
N GLU A 107 -2.57 -9.40 1.51
CA GLU A 107 -3.92 -9.93 1.72
C GLU A 107 -4.74 -9.02 2.62
N SER A 108 -4.08 -8.41 3.61
CA SER A 108 -4.73 -7.45 4.49
C SER A 108 -5.19 -6.20 3.74
N VAL A 109 -4.37 -5.71 2.77
CA VAL A 109 -4.78 -4.60 1.91
C VAL A 109 -6.03 -4.98 1.14
N LYS A 110 -6.03 -6.15 0.50
CA LYS A 110 -7.16 -6.63 -0.30
C LYS A 110 -8.43 -6.78 0.53
N LYS A 111 -8.27 -7.20 1.77
CA LYS A 111 -9.41 -7.43 2.67
C LYS A 111 -9.98 -6.12 3.21
N ASN A 112 -9.11 -5.19 3.59
CA ASN A 112 -9.54 -3.97 4.30
C ASN A 112 -9.85 -2.79 3.39
N ALA A 113 -9.11 -2.61 2.30
CA ALA A 113 -9.23 -1.40 1.49
C ALA A 113 -10.62 -1.15 0.91
N PRO A 114 -11.32 -2.17 0.35
CA PRO A 114 -12.60 -1.88 -0.31
C PRO A 114 -13.63 -1.21 0.57
N GLU A 115 -13.67 -1.54 1.86
CA GLU A 115 -14.69 -1.04 2.76
C GLU A 115 -14.15 -0.14 3.88
N ALA A 116 -12.86 0.17 3.85
CA ALA A 116 -12.24 0.99 4.88
C ALA A 116 -12.83 2.40 4.88
N ALA A 117 -13.18 2.91 6.05
CA ALA A 117 -13.67 4.28 6.19
C ALA A 117 -12.50 5.25 6.11
N VAL A 118 -12.76 6.45 5.61
CA VAL A 118 -11.76 7.52 5.57
C VAL A 118 -11.93 8.35 6.82
N VAL A 119 -10.88 8.47 7.63
CA VAL A 119 -10.91 9.26 8.86
C VAL A 119 -9.73 10.22 8.87
N ASN A 120 -9.89 11.32 9.58
CA ASN A 120 -8.80 12.29 9.73
C ASN A 120 -8.08 12.04 11.04
N ALA A 121 -6.74 12.02 10.98
CA ALA A 121 -5.93 11.91 12.18
C ALA A 121 -5.83 13.29 12.83
N GLU A 122 -5.85 13.31 14.14
CA GLU A 122 -5.72 14.56 14.88
C GLU A 122 -4.32 14.80 15.36
#